data_d7159b2fff91993ae5c0662e12e89515
#
_entry.id   d7159b2fff91993ae5c0662e12e89515
#
_cell.length_a   1.000
_cell.length_b   1.000
_cell.length_c   1.000
_cell.angle_alpha   90.00
_cell.angle_beta   90.00
_cell.angle_gamma   90.00
#
_symmetry.space_group_name_H-M   'P 1'
#
loop_
_entity.id
_entity.type
_entity.pdbx_description
1 polymer ?
#
loop_
_entity_poly.entity_id
_entity_poly.type
_entity_poly.pdbx_seq_one_letter_code
_entity_poly.pdbx_strand_id
1 'polypeptide(L)'
;MVQRHPPGRPSPNRFPVAKTFTTPPHRNTTSPMHSLPKFVGALGLGLLITASTLQAATAPEGFQNLFNGTDLSGWEGNPKLWSVQEGTITGQTTAADPIKGNTFLIWKGGTVDDFELRFTYKIVPNNDQGFGNSGCQYRSKIADAGNFVVGGYQADFEAAKTYSGILYEERGRGILANRGQVTLVKPDPQSPGKTKIEVIGSVGKSEEIQAAIKDRDWNQYVVIAHGNRLLHIINGRVTVDVTDEQFTHAAKSGILAFQLHAGPAMTVQFKDVFLRPLK
;
A
#
# COMPACT_ATOMS: atom_id res chain seq x y z
N MET A 1 22.51 -9.63 52.14
CA MET A 1 21.67 -10.83 51.99
C MET A 1 20.23 -10.44 52.27
N VAL A 2 19.44 -10.24 51.24
CA VAL A 2 17.96 -10.14 51.37
C VAL A 2 17.40 -10.82 50.12
N GLN A 3 16.83 -12.01 50.31
CA GLN A 3 16.13 -12.77 49.26
C GLN A 3 14.78 -12.11 49.00
N ARG A 4 14.45 -11.87 47.73
CA ARG A 4 13.10 -11.50 47.28
C ARG A 4 12.50 -12.68 46.52
N HIS A 5 11.34 -13.14 47.01
CA HIS A 5 10.49 -14.17 46.39
C HIS A 5 9.78 -13.61 45.14
N PRO A 6 9.52 -14.44 44.11
CA PRO A 6 8.71 -14.03 42.95
C PRO A 6 7.19 -14.12 43.27
N PRO A 7 6.35 -13.28 42.63
CA PRO A 7 4.91 -13.31 42.82
C PRO A 7 4.25 -14.45 42.03
N GLY A 8 3.16 -15.00 42.64
CA GLY A 8 2.44 -16.19 42.21
C GLY A 8 1.62 -16.00 40.93
N ARG A 9 1.34 -17.14 40.30
CA ARG A 9 0.50 -17.28 39.11
C ARG A 9 -0.99 -17.07 39.46
N PRO A 10 -1.80 -16.41 38.61
CA PRO A 10 -3.25 -16.42 38.75
C PRO A 10 -3.88 -17.73 38.23
N SER A 11 -4.92 -18.19 38.95
CA SER A 11 -5.74 -19.35 38.73
C SER A 11 -6.66 -19.23 37.49
N PRO A 12 -7.02 -20.31 36.79
CA PRO A 12 -7.88 -20.28 35.61
C PRO A 12 -9.34 -20.06 35.95
N ASN A 13 -9.98 -19.06 35.38
CA ASN A 13 -11.41 -18.81 35.45
C ASN A 13 -12.19 -19.84 34.62
N ARG A 14 -13.21 -20.42 35.25
CA ARG A 14 -14.20 -21.36 34.66
C ARG A 14 -15.16 -20.62 33.74
N PHE A 15 -15.36 -21.13 32.52
CA PHE A 15 -16.42 -20.68 31.62
C PHE A 15 -17.78 -21.33 32.00
N PRO A 16 -18.88 -20.58 31.85
CA PRO A 16 -20.23 -21.18 32.10
C PRO A 16 -20.70 -22.00 30.91
N VAL A 17 -21.38 -23.09 31.24
CA VAL A 17 -21.97 -24.10 30.36
C VAL A 17 -23.15 -23.52 29.56
N ALA A 18 -23.19 -23.77 28.27
CA ALA A 18 -24.26 -23.41 27.35
C ALA A 18 -25.54 -24.20 27.62
N LYS A 19 -26.69 -23.52 27.69
CA LYS A 19 -28.02 -24.08 27.79
C LYS A 19 -28.49 -24.61 26.41
N THR A 20 -28.86 -25.87 26.37
CA THR A 20 -29.53 -26.56 25.26
C THR A 20 -30.95 -26.02 25.07
N PHE A 21 -31.27 -25.54 23.86
CA PHE A 21 -32.66 -25.26 23.45
C PHE A 21 -33.26 -26.51 22.78
N THR A 22 -34.38 -26.99 23.33
CA THR A 22 -35.22 -28.06 22.77
C THR A 22 -36.22 -27.47 21.76
N THR A 23 -36.28 -28.06 20.59
CA THR A 23 -37.25 -27.75 19.51
C THR A 23 -38.62 -28.43 19.80
N PRO A 24 -39.75 -27.79 19.54
CA PRO A 24 -41.08 -28.38 19.61
C PRO A 24 -41.44 -29.17 18.33
N PRO A 25 -42.38 -30.15 18.41
CA PRO A 25 -42.64 -31.08 17.32
C PRO A 25 -43.56 -30.53 16.22
N HIS A 26 -43.27 -30.95 15.00
CA HIS A 26 -44.07 -30.66 13.80
C HIS A 26 -45.46 -31.35 13.85
N ARG A 27 -46.49 -30.56 13.60
CA ARG A 27 -47.85 -31.03 13.38
C ARG A 27 -48.10 -31.21 11.88
N ASN A 28 -48.32 -32.44 11.45
CA ASN A 28 -48.77 -32.79 10.11
C ASN A 28 -50.26 -32.39 9.95
N THR A 29 -50.56 -31.59 8.94
CA THR A 29 -51.93 -31.43 8.43
C THR A 29 -51.91 -31.72 6.92
N THR A 30 -52.53 -32.81 6.57
CA THR A 30 -52.85 -33.21 5.19
C THR A 30 -54.06 -32.43 4.72
N SER A 31 -54.00 -31.84 3.51
CA SER A 31 -55.16 -31.33 2.74
C SER A 31 -54.95 -31.61 1.26
N PRO A 32 -56.05 -31.74 0.48
CA PRO A 32 -56.08 -32.59 -0.70
C PRO A 32 -55.65 -31.89 -2.01
N MET A 33 -55.19 -32.71 -2.93
CA MET A 33 -54.81 -32.34 -4.32
C MET A 33 -55.98 -31.77 -5.11
N HIS A 34 -55.79 -30.55 -5.68
CA HIS A 34 -56.51 -30.09 -6.86
C HIS A 34 -55.54 -30.04 -8.02
N SER A 35 -55.86 -30.79 -9.07
CA SER A 35 -55.14 -30.83 -10.33
C SER A 35 -55.41 -29.56 -11.14
N LEU A 36 -54.35 -28.86 -11.60
CA LEU A 36 -54.38 -27.80 -12.58
C LEU A 36 -53.53 -28.13 -13.81
N PRO A 37 -53.87 -27.68 -14.99
CA PRO A 37 -53.31 -28.14 -16.27
C PRO A 37 -51.92 -27.58 -16.54
N LYS A 38 -51.14 -28.43 -17.23
CA LYS A 38 -49.77 -28.12 -17.72
C LYS A 38 -49.81 -27.07 -18.79
N PHE A 39 -49.37 -25.85 -18.49
CA PHE A 39 -48.89 -24.89 -19.49
C PHE A 39 -47.35 -25.00 -19.56
N VAL A 40 -46.86 -25.59 -20.65
CA VAL A 40 -45.44 -25.57 -20.99
C VAL A 40 -45.19 -24.26 -21.74
N GLY A 41 -44.74 -23.25 -21.01
CA GLY A 41 -44.22 -22.00 -21.57
C GLY A 41 -42.71 -21.94 -21.23
N ALA A 42 -41.87 -22.36 -22.15
CA ALA A 42 -40.40 -22.18 -22.04
C ALA A 42 -40.10 -20.67 -22.26
N LEU A 43 -40.08 -19.88 -21.18
CA LEU A 43 -39.45 -18.56 -21.23
C LEU A 43 -37.96 -18.77 -21.02
N GLY A 44 -37.18 -18.77 -22.12
CA GLY A 44 -35.73 -18.70 -22.10
C GLY A 44 -35.32 -17.33 -21.55
N LEU A 45 -35.03 -17.25 -20.26
CA LEU A 45 -34.40 -16.07 -19.64
C LEU A 45 -32.92 -16.05 -20.06
N GLY A 46 -32.65 -15.41 -21.21
CA GLY A 46 -31.28 -15.14 -21.62
C GLY A 46 -30.59 -14.23 -20.61
N LEU A 47 -29.71 -14.81 -19.80
CA LEU A 47 -28.85 -14.06 -18.91
C LEU A 47 -27.84 -13.27 -19.75
N LEU A 48 -28.16 -12.02 -20.06
CA LEU A 48 -27.20 -11.07 -20.64
C LEU A 48 -26.14 -10.79 -19.57
N ILE A 49 -25.06 -11.55 -19.58
CA ILE A 49 -23.85 -11.22 -18.83
C ILE A 49 -23.22 -10.02 -19.54
N THR A 50 -23.57 -8.80 -19.08
CA THR A 50 -22.81 -7.61 -19.45
C THR A 50 -21.42 -7.72 -18.82
N ALA A 51 -20.44 -8.13 -19.60
CA ALA A 51 -19.04 -7.99 -19.21
C ALA A 51 -18.77 -6.47 -19.05
N SER A 52 -18.79 -6.01 -17.82
CA SER A 52 -18.27 -4.67 -17.49
C SER A 52 -16.79 -4.68 -17.82
N THR A 53 -16.39 -4.07 -18.92
CA THR A 53 -14.98 -3.81 -19.20
C THR A 53 -14.51 -2.83 -18.11
N LEU A 54 -13.67 -3.31 -17.20
CA LEU A 54 -12.91 -2.47 -16.27
C LEU A 54 -12.00 -1.59 -17.13
N GLN A 55 -12.43 -0.37 -17.38
CA GLN A 55 -11.66 0.62 -18.13
C GLN A 55 -10.80 1.40 -17.14
N ALA A 56 -9.51 1.59 -17.47
CA ALA A 56 -8.63 2.47 -16.71
C ALA A 56 -9.26 3.85 -16.52
N ALA A 57 -9.06 4.46 -15.36
CA ALA A 57 -9.53 5.82 -15.13
C ALA A 57 -8.88 6.78 -16.12
N THR A 58 -9.67 7.75 -16.60
CA THR A 58 -9.15 8.80 -17.48
C THR A 58 -8.20 9.69 -16.70
N ALA A 59 -7.00 9.91 -17.25
CA ALA A 59 -6.01 10.79 -16.64
C ALA A 59 -6.56 12.24 -16.55
N PRO A 60 -6.33 12.95 -15.45
CA PRO A 60 -6.60 14.38 -15.36
C PRO A 60 -5.82 15.16 -16.43
N GLU A 61 -6.31 16.36 -16.77
CA GLU A 61 -5.64 17.22 -17.75
C GLU A 61 -4.17 17.47 -17.36
N GLY A 62 -3.26 17.32 -18.31
CA GLY A 62 -1.81 17.47 -18.13
C GLY A 62 -1.13 16.25 -17.50
N PHE A 63 -1.87 15.19 -17.15
CA PHE A 63 -1.27 13.94 -16.63
C PHE A 63 -1.22 12.85 -17.70
N GLN A 64 -0.14 12.07 -17.67
CA GLN A 64 0.00 10.80 -18.36
C GLN A 64 -0.52 9.68 -17.47
N ASN A 65 -1.33 8.76 -18.03
CA ASN A 65 -1.68 7.52 -17.36
C ASN A 65 -0.56 6.49 -17.52
N LEU A 66 -0.03 5.97 -16.42
CA LEU A 66 1.06 4.99 -16.42
C LEU A 66 0.57 3.54 -16.35
N PHE A 67 -0.73 3.31 -16.14
CA PHE A 67 -1.30 1.97 -16.05
C PHE A 67 -2.61 1.88 -16.84
N ASN A 68 -2.67 0.92 -17.76
CA ASN A 68 -3.79 0.76 -18.70
C ASN A 68 -5.02 0.05 -18.11
N GLY A 69 -4.95 -0.45 -16.85
CA GLY A 69 -6.04 -1.19 -16.19
C GLY A 69 -6.19 -2.66 -16.62
N THR A 70 -5.43 -3.15 -17.60
CA THR A 70 -5.62 -4.47 -18.18
C THR A 70 -4.45 -5.42 -18.02
N ASP A 71 -3.22 -4.90 -18.15
CA ASP A 71 -2.00 -5.68 -18.07
C ASP A 71 -0.82 -4.84 -17.52
N LEU A 72 0.34 -5.47 -17.33
CA LEU A 72 1.55 -4.82 -16.85
C LEU A 72 2.42 -4.25 -17.99
N SER A 73 1.86 -3.96 -19.16
CA SER A 73 2.59 -3.30 -20.25
C SER A 73 3.21 -1.99 -19.77
N GLY A 74 4.50 -1.79 -20.02
CA GLY A 74 5.25 -0.65 -19.51
C GLY A 74 5.78 -0.79 -18.08
N TRP A 75 5.59 -1.96 -17.46
CA TRP A 75 6.10 -2.30 -16.13
C TRP A 75 6.90 -3.59 -16.15
N GLU A 76 7.89 -3.73 -15.30
CA GLU A 76 8.75 -4.91 -15.18
C GLU A 76 8.98 -5.28 -13.72
N GLY A 77 8.74 -6.54 -13.38
CA GLY A 77 8.91 -7.11 -12.04
C GLY A 77 8.80 -8.63 -12.08
N ASN A 78 8.96 -9.28 -10.94
CA ASN A 78 8.83 -10.74 -10.86
C ASN A 78 7.39 -11.19 -11.19
N PRO A 79 7.15 -11.92 -12.29
CA PRO A 79 5.80 -12.28 -12.72
C PRO A 79 5.10 -13.30 -11.80
N LYS A 80 5.81 -13.91 -10.85
CA LYS A 80 5.21 -14.75 -9.81
C LYS A 80 4.56 -13.93 -8.70
N LEU A 81 4.96 -12.67 -8.56
CA LEU A 81 4.55 -11.80 -7.45
C LEU A 81 3.64 -10.66 -7.91
N TRP A 82 3.75 -10.25 -9.18
CA TRP A 82 3.02 -9.12 -9.73
C TRP A 82 2.07 -9.57 -10.84
N SER A 83 0.84 -9.11 -10.77
CA SER A 83 -0.22 -9.40 -11.74
C SER A 83 -1.19 -8.23 -11.86
N VAL A 84 -2.13 -8.29 -12.81
CA VAL A 84 -3.32 -7.43 -12.80
C VAL A 84 -4.51 -8.24 -12.34
N GLN A 85 -5.20 -7.76 -11.30
CA GLN A 85 -6.40 -8.36 -10.76
C GLN A 85 -7.47 -7.29 -10.61
N GLU A 86 -8.65 -7.52 -11.14
CA GLU A 86 -9.79 -6.59 -11.07
C GLU A 86 -9.42 -5.15 -11.49
N GLY A 87 -8.64 -5.01 -12.57
CA GLY A 87 -8.22 -3.70 -13.08
C GLY A 87 -7.18 -2.98 -12.21
N THR A 88 -6.49 -3.69 -11.31
CA THR A 88 -5.46 -3.12 -10.44
C THR A 88 -4.13 -3.85 -10.58
N ILE A 89 -3.02 -3.12 -10.56
CA ILE A 89 -1.70 -3.71 -10.32
C ILE A 89 -1.74 -4.35 -8.94
N THR A 90 -1.46 -5.64 -8.85
CA THR A 90 -1.49 -6.41 -7.59
C THR A 90 -0.15 -7.07 -7.35
N GLY A 91 0.49 -6.71 -6.24
CA GLY A 91 1.65 -7.39 -5.66
C GLY A 91 1.21 -8.27 -4.49
N GLN A 92 1.62 -9.53 -4.47
CA GLN A 92 1.16 -10.46 -3.45
C GLN A 92 2.27 -11.42 -3.02
N THR A 93 2.34 -11.67 -1.70
CA THR A 93 3.09 -12.77 -1.10
C THR A 93 2.14 -13.71 -0.38
N THR A 94 2.54 -14.96 -0.21
CA THR A 94 1.78 -15.96 0.54
C THR A 94 2.64 -16.57 1.64
N ALA A 95 2.01 -17.20 2.63
CA ALA A 95 2.74 -17.92 3.68
C ALA A 95 3.53 -19.13 3.11
N ALA A 96 3.06 -19.72 2.01
CA ALA A 96 3.72 -20.84 1.34
C ALA A 96 4.91 -20.40 0.46
N ASP A 97 4.89 -19.16 -0.03
CA ASP A 97 5.94 -18.62 -0.90
C ASP A 97 6.35 -17.20 -0.43
N PRO A 98 7.07 -17.11 0.70
CA PRO A 98 7.55 -15.83 1.23
C PRO A 98 8.77 -15.35 0.44
N ILE A 99 8.91 -14.04 0.30
CA ILE A 99 10.10 -13.42 -0.29
C ILE A 99 11.13 -13.06 0.80
N LYS A 100 12.41 -13.23 0.49
CA LYS A 100 13.52 -13.00 1.44
C LYS A 100 14.02 -11.55 1.48
N GLY A 101 13.68 -10.76 0.48
CA GLY A 101 14.10 -9.36 0.34
C GLY A 101 13.04 -8.56 -0.40
N ASN A 102 13.09 -7.23 -0.23
CA ASN A 102 12.20 -6.34 -0.96
C ASN A 102 12.42 -6.46 -2.47
N THR A 103 11.35 -6.53 -3.23
CA THR A 103 11.34 -6.57 -4.68
C THR A 103 10.35 -5.55 -5.24
N PHE A 104 10.53 -5.16 -6.50
CA PHE A 104 9.82 -4.01 -7.02
C PHE A 104 9.21 -4.30 -8.39
N LEU A 105 8.11 -3.62 -8.69
CA LEU A 105 7.56 -3.46 -10.02
C LEU A 105 8.03 -2.12 -10.58
N ILE A 106 8.90 -2.16 -11.59
CA ILE A 106 9.62 -1.00 -12.14
C ILE A 106 8.89 -0.47 -13.35
N TRP A 107 8.56 0.83 -13.36
CA TRP A 107 8.03 1.49 -14.54
C TRP A 107 9.13 1.68 -15.59
N LYS A 108 8.86 1.30 -16.84
CA LYS A 108 9.82 1.29 -17.97
C LYS A 108 9.71 2.52 -18.86
N GLY A 109 8.87 3.48 -18.52
CA GLY A 109 8.70 4.70 -19.32
C GLY A 109 9.83 5.73 -19.22
N GLY A 110 10.90 5.41 -18.48
CA GLY A 110 12.08 6.26 -18.38
C GLY A 110 12.36 6.78 -16.96
N THR A 111 12.98 7.94 -16.88
CA THR A 111 13.29 8.63 -15.62
C THR A 111 12.38 9.84 -15.44
N VAL A 112 12.16 10.22 -14.17
CA VAL A 112 11.42 11.42 -13.77
C VAL A 112 12.35 12.35 -13.00
N ASP A 113 12.23 13.66 -13.27
CA ASP A 113 13.01 14.72 -12.62
C ASP A 113 12.11 15.48 -11.66
N ASP A 114 11.54 16.60 -12.11
CA ASP A 114 10.52 17.36 -11.40
C ASP A 114 9.15 16.89 -11.86
N PHE A 115 8.31 16.46 -10.91
CA PHE A 115 7.04 15.85 -11.25
C PHE A 115 6.01 15.94 -10.12
N GLU A 116 4.75 15.72 -10.50
CA GLU A 116 3.65 15.31 -9.63
C GLU A 116 3.22 13.90 -10.04
N LEU A 117 3.30 12.96 -9.10
CA LEU A 117 2.80 11.60 -9.24
C LEU A 117 1.58 11.41 -8.34
N ARG A 118 0.50 10.89 -8.90
CA ARG A 118 -0.71 10.48 -8.15
C ARG A 118 -0.93 9.00 -8.36
N PHE A 119 -1.26 8.29 -7.29
CA PHE A 119 -1.72 6.91 -7.38
C PHE A 119 -2.68 6.59 -6.24
N THR A 120 -3.52 5.60 -6.46
CA THR A 120 -4.43 5.07 -5.44
C THR A 120 -3.92 3.69 -5.03
N TYR A 121 -3.73 3.48 -3.73
CA TYR A 121 -3.23 2.23 -3.18
C TYR A 121 -4.19 1.62 -2.15
N LYS A 122 -4.13 0.30 -2.02
CA LYS A 122 -4.72 -0.46 -0.94
C LYS A 122 -3.73 -1.52 -0.48
N ILE A 123 -3.57 -1.69 0.85
CA ILE A 123 -2.70 -2.70 1.44
C ILE A 123 -3.48 -3.54 2.44
N VAL A 124 -3.36 -4.86 2.32
CA VAL A 124 -4.07 -5.82 3.17
C VAL A 124 -3.07 -6.81 3.72
N PRO A 125 -2.93 -6.91 5.06
CA PRO A 125 -2.17 -7.97 5.69
C PRO A 125 -2.93 -9.28 5.57
N ASN A 126 -2.27 -10.31 5.04
CA ASN A 126 -2.82 -11.66 4.92
C ASN A 126 -2.19 -12.58 5.98
N ASN A 127 -2.01 -12.05 7.18
CA ASN A 127 -1.33 -12.70 8.30
C ASN A 127 -1.88 -12.21 9.64
N ASP A 128 -1.67 -12.98 10.71
CA ASP A 128 -2.17 -12.69 12.05
C ASP A 128 -1.41 -11.55 12.76
N GLN A 129 -0.25 -11.15 12.25
CA GLN A 129 0.56 -10.08 12.81
C GLN A 129 0.08 -8.69 12.39
N GLY A 130 -0.86 -8.62 11.43
CA GLY A 130 -1.29 -7.35 10.84
C GLY A 130 -0.20 -6.66 10.01
N PHE A 131 0.85 -7.40 9.62
CA PHE A 131 1.97 -6.86 8.86
C PHE A 131 1.60 -6.68 7.38
N GLY A 132 1.94 -5.53 6.85
CA GLY A 132 1.96 -5.22 5.43
C GLY A 132 2.70 -3.91 5.25
N ASN A 133 3.74 -3.87 4.41
CA ASN A 133 4.48 -2.66 4.11
C ASN A 133 4.76 -2.59 2.61
N SER A 134 4.71 -1.39 2.06
CA SER A 134 4.96 -1.10 0.66
C SER A 134 5.33 0.38 0.50
N GLY A 135 5.60 0.79 -0.72
CA GLY A 135 5.91 2.17 -1.04
C GLY A 135 6.02 2.40 -2.54
N CYS A 136 6.06 3.67 -2.90
CA CYS A 136 6.40 4.10 -4.24
C CYS A 136 7.80 4.70 -4.24
N GLN A 137 8.72 4.05 -4.94
CA GLN A 137 10.07 4.56 -5.20
C GLN A 137 10.02 5.62 -6.29
N TYR A 138 10.76 6.71 -6.10
CA TYR A 138 10.89 7.78 -7.10
C TYR A 138 12.30 8.37 -7.10
N ARG A 139 12.72 8.91 -8.23
CA ARG A 139 14.12 9.35 -8.46
C ARG A 139 15.12 8.29 -8.00
N SER A 140 14.77 7.02 -8.17
CA SER A 140 15.48 5.87 -7.62
C SER A 140 16.38 5.21 -8.65
N LYS A 141 17.19 4.25 -8.23
CA LYS A 141 18.12 3.51 -9.08
C LYS A 141 17.90 2.00 -8.92
N ILE A 142 18.10 1.25 -10.00
CA ILE A 142 18.14 -0.21 -9.93
C ILE A 142 19.43 -0.61 -9.22
N ALA A 143 19.30 -1.31 -8.09
CA ALA A 143 20.41 -1.81 -7.29
C ALA A 143 20.78 -3.25 -7.67
N ASP A 144 19.79 -4.07 -8.06
CA ASP A 144 19.96 -5.43 -8.57
C ASP A 144 18.85 -5.73 -9.58
N ALA A 145 19.21 -5.72 -10.86
CA ALA A 145 18.25 -5.94 -11.95
C ALA A 145 17.71 -7.38 -11.96
N GLY A 146 18.52 -8.37 -11.61
CA GLY A 146 18.13 -9.79 -11.63
C GLY A 146 17.06 -10.13 -10.59
N ASN A 147 17.03 -9.39 -9.48
CA ASN A 147 16.07 -9.57 -8.39
C ASN A 147 15.06 -8.41 -8.29
N PHE A 148 15.03 -7.50 -9.26
CA PHE A 148 14.16 -6.32 -9.29
C PHE A 148 14.30 -5.48 -8.01
N VAL A 149 15.54 -5.25 -7.54
CA VAL A 149 15.82 -4.46 -6.34
C VAL A 149 16.13 -3.02 -6.72
N VAL A 150 15.48 -2.10 -6.03
CA VAL A 150 15.57 -0.64 -6.26
C VAL A 150 16.01 0.04 -4.96
N GLY A 151 16.70 1.17 -5.06
CA GLY A 151 17.06 2.01 -3.93
C GLY A 151 16.94 3.49 -4.29
N GLY A 152 16.55 4.30 -3.32
CA GLY A 152 16.32 5.74 -3.45
C GLY A 152 15.14 6.21 -2.62
N TYR A 153 14.58 7.38 -2.91
CA TYR A 153 13.44 7.94 -2.18
C TYR A 153 12.20 7.07 -2.30
N GLN A 154 11.51 6.88 -1.18
CA GLN A 154 10.29 6.09 -1.08
C GLN A 154 9.17 6.87 -0.38
N ALA A 155 8.05 7.00 -1.05
CA ALA A 155 6.77 7.37 -0.47
C ALA A 155 6.20 6.14 0.22
N ASP A 156 6.45 6.00 1.51
CA ASP A 156 6.19 4.80 2.30
C ASP A 156 4.74 4.73 2.81
N PHE A 157 4.20 3.52 2.87
CA PHE A 157 2.91 3.23 3.51
C PHE A 157 2.82 1.77 3.97
N GLU A 158 2.00 1.53 4.97
CA GLU A 158 1.86 0.21 5.59
C GLU A 158 0.41 -0.05 6.05
N ALA A 159 0.13 -1.31 6.41
CA ALA A 159 -1.14 -1.71 7.01
C ALA A 159 -1.25 -1.34 8.50
N ALA A 160 -0.10 -1.06 9.17
CA ALA A 160 -0.06 -0.56 10.54
C ALA A 160 -0.20 0.97 10.57
N LYS A 161 0.20 1.61 11.68
CA LYS A 161 -0.03 3.05 11.89
C LYS A 161 1.24 3.87 12.09
N THR A 162 2.41 3.29 11.82
CA THR A 162 3.70 3.92 12.13
C THR A 162 4.29 4.63 10.92
N TYR A 163 4.42 3.93 9.77
CA TYR A 163 5.23 4.38 8.66
C TYR A 163 4.45 5.01 7.49
N SER A 164 3.12 4.89 7.43
CA SER A 164 2.37 5.52 6.33
C SER A 164 2.59 7.02 6.26
N GLY A 165 3.07 7.50 5.09
CA GLY A 165 3.29 8.91 4.81
C GLY A 165 4.64 9.46 5.28
N ILE A 166 5.60 8.62 5.68
CA ILE A 166 7.00 9.06 5.89
C ILE A 166 7.72 9.22 4.55
N LEU A 167 8.84 9.93 4.54
CA LEU A 167 9.85 9.83 3.48
C LEU A 167 10.96 8.92 3.98
N TYR A 168 11.11 7.80 3.29
CA TYR A 168 12.18 6.83 3.50
C TYR A 168 13.14 6.84 2.31
N GLU A 169 14.41 6.52 2.52
CA GLU A 169 15.35 6.26 1.44
C GLU A 169 15.82 4.82 1.48
N GLU A 170 15.24 3.99 0.62
CA GLU A 170 15.51 2.56 0.51
C GLU A 170 16.98 2.33 0.13
N ARG A 171 17.69 1.49 0.88
CA ARG A 171 19.12 1.18 0.72
C ARG A 171 20.03 2.42 0.78
N GLY A 172 19.55 3.51 1.39
CA GLY A 172 20.24 4.78 1.52
C GLY A 172 20.31 5.26 2.97
N ARG A 173 19.83 6.48 3.20
CA ARG A 173 19.92 7.17 4.49
C ARG A 173 18.80 6.79 5.48
N GLY A 174 17.83 5.94 5.10
CA GLY A 174 16.73 5.54 5.96
C GLY A 174 15.62 6.59 6.04
N ILE A 175 15.02 6.83 7.21
CA ILE A 175 13.92 7.79 7.39
C ILE A 175 14.48 9.21 7.30
N LEU A 176 14.03 9.98 6.30
CA LEU A 176 14.39 11.39 6.11
C LEU A 176 13.36 12.34 6.73
N ALA A 177 12.11 11.90 6.89
CA ALA A 177 11.09 12.62 7.64
C ALA A 177 10.04 11.64 8.18
N ASN A 178 9.67 11.78 9.44
CA ASN A 178 8.50 11.10 9.99
C ASN A 178 7.23 11.87 9.64
N ARG A 179 6.10 11.18 9.64
CA ARG A 179 4.79 11.78 9.37
C ARG A 179 4.52 12.97 10.28
N GLY A 180 4.12 14.09 9.69
CA GLY A 180 3.86 15.36 10.35
C GLY A 180 5.04 16.33 10.34
N GLN A 181 6.22 15.91 9.87
CA GLN A 181 7.43 16.74 9.93
C GLN A 181 7.66 17.57 8.66
N VAL A 182 8.22 18.76 8.86
CA VAL A 182 8.97 19.54 7.86
C VAL A 182 10.45 19.38 8.20
N THR A 183 11.24 18.84 7.29
CA THR A 183 12.65 18.54 7.54
C THR A 183 13.60 19.18 6.53
N LEU A 184 14.79 19.53 7.02
CA LEU A 184 15.96 19.89 6.22
C LEU A 184 16.98 18.77 6.37
N VAL A 185 17.31 18.12 5.26
CA VAL A 185 18.31 17.05 5.17
C VAL A 185 19.61 17.67 4.63
N LYS A 186 20.71 17.55 5.36
CA LYS A 186 21.98 18.17 4.99
C LYS A 186 23.19 17.34 5.43
N PRO A 187 24.39 17.64 4.92
CA PRO A 187 25.61 17.04 5.46
C PRO A 187 25.73 17.35 6.96
N ASP A 188 26.17 16.37 7.75
CA ASP A 188 26.46 16.60 9.17
C ASP A 188 27.83 17.31 9.28
N PRO A 189 27.89 18.55 9.78
CA PRO A 189 29.14 19.28 9.92
C PRO A 189 30.07 18.69 10.98
N GLN A 190 29.52 17.88 11.91
CA GLN A 190 30.30 17.26 12.99
C GLN A 190 30.75 15.83 12.63
N SER A 191 30.17 15.24 11.57
CA SER A 191 30.47 13.86 11.17
C SER A 191 30.56 13.78 9.63
N PRO A 192 31.70 14.07 9.05
CA PRO A 192 31.89 14.05 7.58
C PRO A 192 31.35 12.77 6.94
N GLY A 193 30.57 12.91 5.88
CA GLY A 193 29.93 11.80 5.16
C GLY A 193 28.64 11.28 5.80
N LYS A 194 28.24 11.79 6.95
CA LYS A 194 26.95 11.48 7.58
C LYS A 194 25.87 12.48 7.18
N THR A 195 24.63 12.08 7.38
CA THR A 195 23.43 12.89 7.15
C THR A 195 22.95 13.47 8.46
N LYS A 196 22.67 14.76 8.48
CA LYS A 196 21.92 15.43 9.55
C LYS A 196 20.51 15.73 9.06
N ILE A 197 19.52 15.30 9.83
CA ILE A 197 18.11 15.60 9.59
C ILE A 197 17.66 16.57 10.65
N GLU A 198 17.28 17.77 10.26
CA GLU A 198 16.75 18.80 11.15
C GLU A 198 15.23 18.90 10.96
N VAL A 199 14.47 18.74 12.03
CA VAL A 199 13.04 19.06 12.01
C VAL A 199 12.91 20.56 12.20
N ILE A 200 12.47 21.25 11.15
CA ILE A 200 12.38 22.72 11.10
C ILE A 200 10.94 23.22 11.22
N GLY A 201 9.95 22.28 11.22
CA GLY A 201 8.54 22.63 11.32
C GLY A 201 7.66 21.40 11.33
N SER A 202 6.36 21.63 11.24
CA SER A 202 5.34 20.59 11.20
C SER A 202 4.26 20.92 10.17
N VAL A 203 3.75 19.90 9.48
CA VAL A 203 2.58 19.99 8.59
C VAL A 203 1.27 19.57 9.29
N GLY A 204 1.37 19.20 10.58
CA GLY A 204 0.25 18.77 11.41
C GLY A 204 0.65 17.66 12.38
N LYS A 205 -0.26 17.29 13.27
CA LYS A 205 -0.01 16.20 14.22
C LYS A 205 -0.07 14.84 13.49
N SER A 206 0.89 13.97 13.77
CA SER A 206 0.99 12.64 13.17
C SER A 206 -0.29 11.82 13.31
N GLU A 207 -0.93 11.87 14.47
CA GLU A 207 -2.16 11.12 14.77
C GLU A 207 -3.36 11.64 13.96
N GLU A 208 -3.46 12.96 13.76
CA GLU A 208 -4.53 13.59 12.96
C GLU A 208 -4.36 13.26 11.46
N ILE A 209 -3.12 13.22 10.98
CA ILE A 209 -2.80 12.80 9.61
C ILE A 209 -3.11 11.30 9.45
N GLN A 210 -2.69 10.46 10.41
CA GLN A 210 -2.97 9.02 10.39
C GLN A 210 -4.48 8.72 10.40
N ALA A 211 -5.28 9.50 11.11
CA ALA A 211 -6.72 9.31 11.17
C ALA A 211 -7.43 9.49 9.81
N ALA A 212 -6.79 10.19 8.86
CA ALA A 212 -7.28 10.32 7.49
C ALA A 212 -6.94 9.14 6.58
N ILE A 213 -6.04 8.24 7.01
CA ILE A 213 -5.64 7.05 6.25
C ILE A 213 -6.60 5.90 6.56
N LYS A 214 -7.19 5.35 5.51
CA LYS A 214 -8.20 4.29 5.62
C LYS A 214 -7.52 2.93 5.72
N ASP A 215 -7.82 2.20 6.77
CA ASP A 215 -7.30 0.84 6.99
C ASP A 215 -7.89 -0.14 5.97
N ARG A 216 -7.02 -0.94 5.32
CA ARG A 216 -7.38 -1.99 4.34
C ARG A 216 -8.30 -1.52 3.21
N ASP A 217 -8.32 -0.21 2.95
CA ASP A 217 -9.16 0.41 1.92
C ASP A 217 -8.31 1.31 1.02
N TRP A 218 -8.94 1.85 -0.03
CA TRP A 218 -8.29 2.69 -1.02
C TRP A 218 -7.93 4.07 -0.46
N ASN A 219 -6.64 4.42 -0.61
CA ASN A 219 -6.06 5.70 -0.24
C ASN A 219 -5.41 6.34 -1.46
N GLN A 220 -5.62 7.62 -1.68
CA GLN A 220 -4.89 8.38 -2.68
C GLN A 220 -3.56 8.84 -2.10
N TYR A 221 -2.48 8.63 -2.84
CA TYR A 221 -1.16 9.17 -2.54
C TYR A 221 -0.74 10.15 -3.64
N VAL A 222 -0.19 11.30 -3.24
CA VAL A 222 0.43 12.27 -4.15
C VAL A 222 1.86 12.52 -3.71
N VAL A 223 2.79 12.43 -4.66
CA VAL A 223 4.19 12.80 -4.48
C VAL A 223 4.49 13.99 -5.40
N ILE A 224 4.99 15.07 -4.84
CA ILE A 224 5.49 16.22 -5.59
C ILE A 224 6.99 16.32 -5.32
N ALA A 225 7.79 16.21 -6.37
CA ALA A 225 9.23 16.41 -6.33
C ALA A 225 9.56 17.57 -7.26
N HIS A 226 10.08 18.67 -6.70
CA HIS A 226 10.47 19.85 -7.46
C HIS A 226 11.80 20.39 -6.93
N GLY A 227 12.83 20.39 -7.77
CA GLY A 227 14.20 20.67 -7.34
C GLY A 227 14.64 19.70 -6.25
N ASN A 228 14.98 20.21 -5.09
CA ASN A 228 15.36 19.43 -3.90
C ASN A 228 14.24 19.34 -2.84
N ARG A 229 13.03 19.83 -3.16
CA ARG A 229 11.87 19.73 -2.26
C ARG A 229 11.01 18.54 -2.63
N LEU A 230 10.65 17.74 -1.61
CA LEU A 230 9.90 16.50 -1.72
C LEU A 230 8.69 16.59 -0.78
N LEU A 231 7.50 16.53 -1.35
CA LEU A 231 6.23 16.67 -0.61
C LEU A 231 5.40 15.40 -0.79
N HIS A 232 4.93 14.83 0.31
CA HIS A 232 4.00 13.70 0.29
C HIS A 232 2.63 14.10 0.83
N ILE A 233 1.56 13.59 0.19
CA ILE A 233 0.18 13.88 0.56
C ILE A 233 -0.61 12.57 0.51
N ILE A 234 -1.36 12.24 1.57
CA ILE A 234 -2.29 11.11 1.58
C ILE A 234 -3.69 11.62 1.87
N ASN A 235 -4.66 11.26 1.02
CA ASN A 235 -6.07 11.66 1.15
C ASN A 235 -6.25 13.17 1.39
N GLY A 236 -5.47 13.99 0.66
CA GLY A 236 -5.51 15.45 0.76
C GLY A 236 -4.81 16.04 2.00
N ARG A 237 -4.17 15.22 2.85
CA ARG A 237 -3.38 15.67 3.99
C ARG A 237 -1.89 15.61 3.66
N VAL A 238 -1.19 16.73 3.75
CA VAL A 238 0.28 16.74 3.69
C VAL A 238 0.82 15.87 4.82
N THR A 239 1.70 14.93 4.49
CA THR A 239 2.27 13.99 5.48
C THR A 239 3.70 14.35 5.84
N VAL A 240 4.51 14.79 4.89
CA VAL A 240 5.86 15.33 5.08
C VAL A 240 6.16 16.41 4.06
N ASP A 241 7.05 17.33 4.41
CA ASP A 241 7.65 18.33 3.53
C ASP A 241 9.16 18.35 3.79
N VAL A 242 9.94 17.92 2.81
CA VAL A 242 11.38 17.69 2.96
C VAL A 242 12.15 18.52 1.95
N THR A 243 13.17 19.25 2.43
CA THR A 243 14.18 19.88 1.58
C THR A 243 15.49 19.12 1.75
N ASP A 244 15.99 18.49 0.68
CA ASP A 244 17.23 17.72 0.70
C ASP A 244 18.40 18.54 0.12
N GLU A 245 19.22 19.08 1.00
CA GLU A 245 20.41 19.85 0.67
C GLU A 245 21.71 19.02 0.74
N GLN A 246 21.62 17.72 1.00
CA GLN A 246 22.77 16.85 0.92
C GLN A 246 23.03 16.42 -0.52
N PHE A 247 23.41 17.36 -1.38
CA PHE A 247 23.53 17.21 -2.84
C PHE A 247 24.46 16.07 -3.31
N THR A 248 25.29 15.53 -2.44
CA THR A 248 26.09 14.30 -2.71
C THR A 248 25.25 13.03 -2.69
N HIS A 249 24.07 13.06 -2.09
CA HIS A 249 23.13 11.95 -1.96
C HIS A 249 21.75 12.25 -2.57
N ALA A 250 21.34 13.51 -2.55
CA ALA A 250 20.06 13.95 -3.09
C ALA A 250 19.94 13.64 -4.59
N ALA A 251 18.98 12.76 -4.93
CA ALA A 251 18.70 12.42 -6.30
C ALA A 251 17.80 13.46 -6.96
N LYS A 252 18.20 13.97 -8.13
CA LYS A 252 17.41 14.91 -8.94
C LYS A 252 16.54 14.22 -9.97
N SER A 253 16.91 12.99 -10.37
CA SER A 253 16.16 12.19 -11.34
C SER A 253 16.35 10.72 -11.07
N GLY A 254 15.48 9.88 -11.64
CA GLY A 254 15.58 8.43 -11.57
C GLY A 254 14.26 7.74 -11.90
N ILE A 255 14.20 6.45 -11.69
CA ILE A 255 13.06 5.62 -12.03
C ILE A 255 11.94 5.69 -10.98
N LEU A 256 10.74 5.23 -11.41
CA LEU A 256 9.59 4.94 -10.55
C LEU A 256 9.46 3.42 -10.36
N ALA A 257 9.09 2.98 -9.15
CA ALA A 257 8.77 1.58 -8.90
C ALA A 257 7.83 1.43 -7.70
N PHE A 258 7.00 0.36 -7.69
CA PHE A 258 6.19 -0.05 -6.55
C PHE A 258 6.87 -1.18 -5.79
N GLN A 259 6.89 -1.11 -4.47
CA GLN A 259 7.53 -2.10 -3.60
C GLN A 259 6.56 -3.23 -3.23
N LEU A 260 7.08 -4.46 -3.19
CA LEU A 260 6.54 -5.57 -2.43
C LEU A 260 7.55 -5.93 -1.35
N HIS A 261 7.20 -5.67 -0.09
CA HIS A 261 8.10 -5.80 1.04
C HIS A 261 8.23 -7.26 1.49
N ALA A 262 9.45 -7.66 1.85
CA ALA A 262 9.71 -8.96 2.47
C ALA A 262 9.06 -9.05 3.84
N GLY A 263 8.53 -10.22 4.19
CA GLY A 263 7.89 -10.43 5.48
C GLY A 263 6.70 -11.38 5.39
N PRO A 264 5.79 -11.31 6.37
CA PRO A 264 4.55 -12.07 6.35
C PRO A 264 3.69 -11.81 5.12
N ALA A 265 2.81 -12.77 4.81
CA ALA A 265 1.93 -12.70 3.64
C ALA A 265 1.10 -11.41 3.60
N MET A 266 1.09 -10.73 2.45
CA MET A 266 0.36 -9.49 2.24
C MET A 266 -0.09 -9.34 0.79
N THR A 267 -1.04 -8.45 0.56
CA THR A 267 -1.44 -7.99 -0.77
C THR A 267 -1.35 -6.46 -0.80
N VAL A 268 -0.70 -5.93 -1.82
CA VAL A 268 -0.74 -4.50 -2.14
C VAL A 268 -1.31 -4.30 -3.54
N GLN A 269 -2.17 -3.32 -3.69
CA GLN A 269 -2.84 -3.01 -4.95
C GLN A 269 -2.68 -1.55 -5.30
N PHE A 270 -2.52 -1.25 -6.61
CA PHE A 270 -2.40 0.10 -7.13
C PHE A 270 -3.32 0.30 -8.34
N LYS A 271 -3.85 1.50 -8.47
CA LYS A 271 -4.61 1.96 -9.63
C LYS A 271 -4.50 3.48 -9.78
N ASP A 272 -5.06 4.02 -10.85
CA ASP A 272 -5.13 5.47 -11.10
C ASP A 272 -3.74 6.11 -10.99
N VAL A 273 -2.76 5.53 -11.70
CA VAL A 273 -1.35 5.94 -11.64
C VAL A 273 -1.11 7.03 -12.70
N PHE A 274 -1.02 8.27 -12.26
CA PHE A 274 -0.92 9.44 -13.12
C PHE A 274 0.35 10.24 -12.84
N LEU A 275 1.08 10.59 -13.87
CA LEU A 275 2.31 11.35 -13.80
C LEU A 275 2.17 12.65 -14.60
N ARG A 276 2.59 13.76 -14.02
CA ARG A 276 2.73 15.06 -14.67
C ARG A 276 4.13 15.60 -14.44
N PRO A 277 4.95 15.81 -15.49
CA PRO A 277 6.19 16.57 -15.38
C PRO A 277 5.89 18.02 -14.95
N LEU A 278 6.71 18.55 -14.07
CA LEU A 278 6.69 19.97 -13.67
C LEU A 278 7.76 20.73 -14.45
N LYS A 279 7.49 22.01 -14.71
CA LYS A 279 8.41 22.91 -15.43
C LYS A 279 9.16 23.79 -14.44
#